data_93b067972ddd8b56d2689bf574544fa0
#
_entry.id   93b067972ddd8b56d2689bf574544fa0
#
_cell.length_a   1.000
_cell.length_b   1.000
_cell.length_c   1.000
_cell.angle_alpha   90.00
_cell.angle_beta   90.00
_cell.angle_gamma   90.00
#
_symmetry.space_group_name_H-M   'P 1'
#
loop_
_entity.id
_entity.type
_entity.pdbx_description
1 polymer ?
#
loop_
_entity_poly.entity_id
_entity_poly.type
_entity_poly.pdbx_seq_one_letter_code
_entity_poly.pdbx_strand_id
1 'polypeptide(L)'
;MGKYLEKVFRLSQYGTNLKTEMIAGITTFVTMAYVLATVPNMLGNAGLNKSAVMTAVILLIVITTCAMAFYTNRPFALAPGLGSTGIVVSMITNEGISPEKAAGVIFLSGILFIAISFLGLREAVVKVIPVSLKHAVSAGIGLFIALLGAKSCGLIAASEKKNCLTFGDLRSPEVILCLIEFCLMLLVKIKNIPGGIILSILITTIAGIPLGVTKLPDRIISFPGKMDDIFLNIDIKGALNTAYIPFLIALFIPDFFSTFGTVLGVGAKAGYLDEKGNLPGIEKCFQVDAVSTSVGALFGIPSMTTYLESSAGVEAGGKTGLTVIFTGICFLLMLFFSPIVLMIPTAATAPVLIYIGIHMLGAMKNIDYSDMTEYMPAFLCIGFTIFANNIANGICIAIPVYVLMKLISGKVKEIQPVMYIVTAICILYFITLI
;
A
#
# COMPACT_ATOMS: atom_id res chain seq x y z
N MET A 1 -26.94 18.07 -16.80
CA MET A 1 -25.97 17.36 -15.98
C MET A 1 -26.59 16.18 -15.22
N GLY A 2 -27.68 16.34 -14.47
CA GLY A 2 -28.31 15.24 -13.72
C GLY A 2 -28.74 14.03 -14.54
N LYS A 3 -29.38 14.23 -15.73
CA LYS A 3 -29.77 13.12 -16.61
C LYS A 3 -28.59 12.30 -17.16
N TYR A 4 -27.42 12.92 -17.38
CA TYR A 4 -26.22 12.22 -17.82
C TYR A 4 -25.62 11.37 -16.70
N LEU A 5 -25.52 11.95 -15.50
CA LEU A 5 -25.00 11.22 -14.30
C LEU A 5 -25.91 10.04 -13.95
N GLU A 6 -27.25 10.22 -14.06
CA GLU A 6 -28.23 9.15 -13.88
C GLU A 6 -28.00 8.01 -14.89
N LYS A 7 -27.78 8.36 -16.18
CA LYS A 7 -27.53 7.37 -17.22
C LYS A 7 -26.26 6.57 -17.00
N VAL A 8 -25.20 7.22 -16.50
CA VAL A 8 -23.88 6.57 -16.28
C VAL A 8 -23.84 5.79 -14.97
N PHE A 9 -24.26 6.41 -13.86
CA PHE A 9 -24.09 5.85 -12.52
C PHE A 9 -25.34 5.19 -11.94
N ARG A 10 -26.53 5.37 -12.60
CA ARG A 10 -27.81 4.73 -12.23
C ARG A 10 -28.19 5.01 -10.77
N LEU A 11 -28.07 6.27 -10.33
CA LEU A 11 -28.24 6.69 -8.93
C LEU A 11 -29.59 6.23 -8.34
N SER A 12 -30.68 6.39 -9.10
CA SER A 12 -32.03 5.98 -8.69
C SER A 12 -32.11 4.46 -8.47
N GLN A 13 -31.44 3.66 -9.29
CA GLN A 13 -31.41 2.19 -9.17
C GLN A 13 -30.71 1.75 -7.88
N TYR A 14 -29.65 2.48 -7.47
CA TYR A 14 -28.91 2.20 -6.23
C TYR A 14 -29.50 2.91 -5.00
N GLY A 15 -30.63 3.64 -5.15
CA GLY A 15 -31.28 4.35 -4.03
C GLY A 15 -30.40 5.44 -3.43
N THR A 16 -29.68 6.18 -4.26
CA THR A 16 -28.80 7.29 -3.85
C THR A 16 -29.08 8.55 -4.68
N ASN A 17 -28.43 9.65 -4.37
CA ASN A 17 -28.54 10.91 -5.06
C ASN A 17 -27.22 11.67 -5.11
N LEU A 18 -27.14 12.71 -5.96
CA LEU A 18 -25.93 13.49 -6.18
C LEU A 18 -25.33 14.05 -4.87
N LYS A 19 -26.17 14.56 -3.96
CA LYS A 19 -25.69 15.15 -2.69
C LYS A 19 -25.07 14.09 -1.79
N THR A 20 -25.69 12.93 -1.68
CA THR A 20 -25.19 11.81 -0.88
C THR A 20 -23.85 11.31 -1.43
N GLU A 21 -23.76 11.12 -2.75
CA GLU A 21 -22.52 10.68 -3.42
C GLU A 21 -21.38 11.70 -3.24
N MET A 22 -21.69 12.99 -3.29
CA MET A 22 -20.73 14.06 -3.06
C MET A 22 -20.19 14.05 -1.62
N ILE A 23 -21.08 13.97 -0.62
CA ILE A 23 -20.68 13.90 0.80
C ILE A 23 -19.83 12.66 1.04
N ALA A 24 -20.24 11.51 0.52
CA ALA A 24 -19.53 10.26 0.60
C ALA A 24 -18.12 10.37 -0.04
N GLY A 25 -18.02 11.01 -1.20
CA GLY A 25 -16.74 11.23 -1.87
C GLY A 25 -15.78 12.13 -1.10
N ILE A 26 -16.29 13.21 -0.51
CA ILE A 26 -15.50 14.07 0.39
C ILE A 26 -15.06 13.29 1.63
N THR A 27 -15.93 12.45 2.20
CA THR A 27 -15.59 11.60 3.35
C THR A 27 -14.46 10.62 3.01
N THR A 28 -14.54 9.95 1.86
CA THR A 28 -13.46 9.08 1.37
C THR A 28 -12.16 9.86 1.19
N PHE A 29 -12.20 11.05 0.56
CA PHE A 29 -11.03 11.90 0.41
C PHE A 29 -10.38 12.23 1.75
N VAL A 30 -11.16 12.72 2.73
CA VAL A 30 -10.63 13.12 4.04
C VAL A 30 -9.97 11.95 4.77
N THR A 31 -10.53 10.73 4.63
CA THR A 31 -9.93 9.54 5.26
C THR A 31 -8.67 9.04 4.54
N MET A 32 -8.52 9.32 3.24
CA MET A 32 -7.36 8.92 2.43
C MET A 32 -6.28 10.01 2.31
N ALA A 33 -6.59 11.27 2.65
CA ALA A 33 -5.72 12.43 2.36
C ALA A 33 -4.30 12.32 2.96
N TYR A 34 -4.12 11.51 4.00
CA TYR A 34 -2.80 11.25 4.59
C TYR A 34 -1.78 10.67 3.58
N VAL A 35 -2.27 9.99 2.53
CA VAL A 35 -1.43 9.41 1.47
C VAL A 35 -0.61 10.48 0.75
N LEU A 36 -1.15 11.71 0.63
CA LEU A 36 -0.49 12.84 -0.03
C LEU A 36 0.80 13.27 0.70
N ALA A 37 0.87 13.08 2.01
CA ALA A 37 2.07 13.37 2.78
C ALA A 37 2.94 12.10 2.94
N THR A 38 2.32 10.95 3.17
CA THR A 38 3.02 9.72 3.52
C THR A 38 3.86 9.19 2.36
N VAL A 39 3.26 9.04 1.17
CA VAL A 39 3.97 8.44 0.01
C VAL A 39 5.12 9.34 -0.49
N PRO A 40 4.93 10.67 -0.68
CA PRO A 40 6.04 11.53 -1.05
C PRO A 40 7.17 11.58 -0.01
N ASN A 41 6.84 11.47 1.29
CA ASN A 41 7.87 11.39 2.33
C ASN A 41 8.64 10.07 2.27
N MET A 42 7.96 8.92 2.10
CA MET A 42 8.61 7.62 1.99
C MET A 42 9.56 7.55 0.79
N LEU A 43 9.07 7.88 -0.40
CA LEU A 43 9.87 7.85 -1.64
C LEU A 43 10.91 8.98 -1.67
N GLY A 44 10.60 10.13 -1.09
CA GLY A 44 11.55 11.23 -0.94
C GLY A 44 12.73 10.90 -0.02
N ASN A 45 12.50 10.13 1.04
CA ASN A 45 13.57 9.60 1.90
C ASN A 45 14.43 8.54 1.18
N ALA A 46 13.89 7.91 0.14
CA ALA A 46 14.64 7.02 -0.76
C ALA A 46 15.35 7.76 -1.90
N GLY A 47 15.32 9.10 -1.93
CA GLY A 47 16.05 9.95 -2.88
C GLY A 47 15.24 10.47 -4.08
N LEU A 48 13.93 10.17 -4.17
CA LEU A 48 13.09 10.72 -5.24
C LEU A 48 12.65 12.17 -4.90
N ASN A 49 12.38 12.96 -5.95
CA ASN A 49 11.87 14.33 -5.78
C ASN A 49 10.44 14.32 -5.21
N LYS A 50 10.28 14.80 -3.96
CA LYS A 50 8.98 14.78 -3.25
C LYS A 50 7.86 15.51 -4.01
N SER A 51 8.18 16.63 -4.68
CA SER A 51 7.19 17.41 -5.42
C SER A 51 6.74 16.68 -6.69
N ALA A 52 7.67 16.02 -7.39
CA ALA A 52 7.37 15.17 -8.54
C ALA A 52 6.52 13.97 -8.13
N VAL A 53 6.92 13.27 -7.06
CA VAL A 53 6.17 12.13 -6.50
C VAL A 53 4.76 12.54 -6.11
N MET A 54 4.59 13.69 -5.44
CA MET A 54 3.26 14.17 -5.06
C MET A 54 2.37 14.43 -6.27
N THR A 55 2.90 15.09 -7.31
CA THR A 55 2.17 15.33 -8.55
C THR A 55 1.75 14.00 -9.21
N ALA A 56 2.69 13.05 -9.32
CA ALA A 56 2.42 11.73 -9.88
C ALA A 56 1.36 10.96 -9.10
N VAL A 57 1.46 10.96 -7.77
CA VAL A 57 0.48 10.30 -6.87
C VAL A 57 -0.92 10.87 -7.07
N ILE A 58 -1.08 12.20 -7.09
CA ILE A 58 -2.38 12.83 -7.30
C ILE A 58 -2.97 12.45 -8.66
N LEU A 59 -2.18 12.60 -9.73
CA LEU A 59 -2.64 12.28 -11.07
C LEU A 59 -3.05 10.81 -11.20
N LEU A 60 -2.25 9.91 -10.63
CA LEU A 60 -2.56 8.48 -10.63
C LEU A 60 -3.82 8.16 -9.83
N ILE A 61 -3.99 8.72 -8.64
CA ILE A 61 -5.22 8.55 -7.85
C ILE A 61 -6.43 8.97 -8.68
N VAL A 62 -6.37 10.13 -9.33
CA VAL A 62 -7.47 10.64 -10.16
C VAL A 62 -7.74 9.71 -11.34
N ILE A 63 -6.72 9.35 -12.11
CA ILE A 63 -6.86 8.53 -13.31
C ILE A 63 -7.40 7.13 -12.96
N THR A 64 -6.79 6.47 -11.98
CA THR A 64 -7.13 5.08 -11.64
C THR A 64 -8.47 4.98 -10.91
N THR A 65 -8.77 5.93 -10.04
CA THR A 65 -10.06 6.01 -9.35
C THR A 65 -11.19 6.35 -10.32
N CYS A 66 -10.98 7.25 -11.29
CA CYS A 66 -11.95 7.50 -12.37
C CYS A 66 -12.15 6.24 -13.22
N ALA A 67 -11.08 5.53 -13.59
CA ALA A 67 -11.20 4.27 -14.32
C ALA A 67 -12.05 3.24 -13.55
N MET A 68 -11.81 3.10 -12.23
CA MET A 68 -12.63 2.25 -11.36
C MET A 68 -14.09 2.70 -11.36
N ALA A 69 -14.35 3.99 -11.21
CA ALA A 69 -15.70 4.56 -11.18
C ALA A 69 -16.50 4.25 -12.46
N PHE A 70 -15.89 4.51 -13.64
CA PHE A 70 -16.59 4.34 -14.92
C PHE A 70 -16.70 2.87 -15.34
N TYR A 71 -15.68 2.05 -15.06
CA TYR A 71 -15.66 0.66 -15.52
C TYR A 71 -16.47 -0.28 -14.63
N THR A 72 -16.47 -0.03 -13.31
CA THR A 72 -17.13 -0.92 -12.34
C THR A 72 -18.41 -0.34 -11.74
N ASN A 73 -18.59 0.98 -11.80
CA ASN A 73 -19.62 1.74 -11.08
C ASN A 73 -19.63 1.42 -9.58
N ARG A 74 -18.45 1.23 -8.97
CA ARG A 74 -18.29 0.93 -7.55
C ARG A 74 -17.57 2.07 -6.82
N PRO A 75 -17.86 2.31 -5.53
CA PRO A 75 -17.25 3.37 -4.73
C PRO A 75 -15.87 2.96 -4.17
N PHE A 76 -14.99 2.41 -5.02
CA PHE A 76 -13.65 1.98 -4.63
C PHE A 76 -12.61 2.97 -5.13
N ALA A 77 -12.00 3.71 -4.23
CA ALA A 77 -10.88 4.60 -4.53
C ALA A 77 -9.57 3.81 -4.56
N LEU A 78 -8.66 4.20 -5.46
CA LEU A 78 -7.32 3.64 -5.57
C LEU A 78 -6.29 4.68 -5.17
N ALA A 79 -5.22 4.21 -4.52
CA ALA A 79 -4.03 5.00 -4.23
C ALA A 79 -2.80 4.09 -4.14
N PRO A 80 -1.56 4.65 -4.10
CA PRO A 80 -0.35 3.84 -3.94
C PRO A 80 -0.41 3.01 -2.66
N GLY A 81 -0.21 1.71 -2.78
CA GLY A 81 -0.16 0.80 -1.64
C GLY A 81 1.03 1.13 -0.74
N LEU A 82 0.81 1.37 0.56
CA LEU A 82 1.92 1.67 1.49
C LEU A 82 2.87 0.48 1.65
N GLY A 83 2.33 -0.76 1.55
CA GLY A 83 3.13 -1.97 1.53
C GLY A 83 4.09 -2.01 0.35
N SER A 84 3.58 -1.85 -0.85
CA SER A 84 4.39 -1.81 -2.07
C SER A 84 5.34 -0.61 -2.09
N THR A 85 4.92 0.55 -1.56
CA THR A 85 5.82 1.71 -1.37
C THR A 85 7.00 1.36 -0.46
N GLY A 86 6.75 0.65 0.66
CA GLY A 86 7.81 0.17 1.56
C GLY A 86 8.78 -0.79 0.87
N ILE A 87 8.27 -1.70 0.03
CA ILE A 87 9.11 -2.62 -0.75
C ILE A 87 10.01 -1.83 -1.71
N VAL A 88 9.46 -0.86 -2.44
CA VAL A 88 10.23 -0.03 -3.38
C VAL A 88 11.28 0.81 -2.67
N VAL A 89 10.95 1.40 -1.52
CA VAL A 89 11.91 2.09 -0.65
C VAL A 89 13.05 1.14 -0.26
N SER A 90 12.74 -0.10 0.14
CA SER A 90 13.76 -1.12 0.47
C SER A 90 14.65 -1.47 -0.73
N MET A 91 14.06 -1.65 -1.92
CA MET A 91 14.82 -1.92 -3.14
C MET A 91 15.84 -0.81 -3.42
N ILE A 92 15.46 0.45 -3.23
CA ILE A 92 16.32 1.60 -3.52
C ILE A 92 17.36 1.78 -2.41
N THR A 93 16.93 1.77 -1.13
CA THR A 93 17.81 2.15 0.00
C THR A 93 18.66 1.02 0.52
N ASN A 94 18.15 -0.22 0.56
CA ASN A 94 18.86 -1.36 1.15
C ASN A 94 19.64 -2.14 0.10
N GLU A 95 19.05 -2.30 -1.10
CA GLU A 95 19.66 -3.11 -2.17
C GLU A 95 20.41 -2.25 -3.21
N GLY A 96 20.33 -0.92 -3.11
CA GLY A 96 20.99 -0.01 -4.06
C GLY A 96 20.46 -0.11 -5.50
N ILE A 97 19.21 -0.59 -5.67
CA ILE A 97 18.57 -0.70 -6.98
C ILE A 97 18.18 0.71 -7.43
N SER A 98 18.55 1.09 -8.66
CA SER A 98 18.17 2.41 -9.17
C SER A 98 16.65 2.56 -9.29
N PRO A 99 16.09 3.76 -9.10
CA PRO A 99 14.65 4.02 -9.21
C PRO A 99 14.05 3.54 -10.53
N GLU A 100 14.79 3.66 -11.64
CA GLU A 100 14.36 3.24 -12.99
C GLU A 100 14.19 1.71 -13.07
N LYS A 101 15.11 0.95 -12.46
CA LYS A 101 15.02 -0.51 -12.41
C LYS A 101 13.90 -0.93 -11.45
N ALA A 102 13.74 -0.24 -10.32
CA ALA A 102 12.62 -0.49 -9.41
C ALA A 102 11.28 -0.26 -10.12
N ALA A 103 11.13 0.82 -10.89
CA ALA A 103 9.97 1.05 -11.75
C ALA A 103 9.77 -0.08 -12.77
N GLY A 104 10.86 -0.61 -13.34
CA GLY A 104 10.82 -1.78 -14.21
C GLY A 104 10.27 -3.03 -13.55
N VAL A 105 10.66 -3.32 -12.32
CA VAL A 105 10.15 -4.46 -11.54
C VAL A 105 8.67 -4.28 -11.20
N ILE A 106 8.24 -3.06 -10.83
CA ILE A 106 6.83 -2.74 -10.59
C ILE A 106 6.02 -2.97 -11.87
N PHE A 107 6.53 -2.50 -13.01
CA PHE A 107 5.87 -2.68 -14.30
C PHE A 107 5.69 -4.16 -14.65
N LEU A 108 6.72 -4.97 -14.49
CA LEU A 108 6.65 -6.41 -14.71
C LEU A 108 5.68 -7.11 -13.76
N SER A 109 5.63 -6.67 -12.49
CA SER A 109 4.63 -7.14 -11.52
C SER A 109 3.21 -6.81 -11.97
N GLY A 110 2.98 -5.59 -12.48
CA GLY A 110 1.70 -5.17 -13.05
C GLY A 110 1.31 -5.98 -14.28
N ILE A 111 2.24 -6.27 -15.20
CA ILE A 111 2.00 -7.13 -16.37
C ILE A 111 1.61 -8.55 -15.94
N LEU A 112 2.29 -9.12 -14.94
CA LEU A 112 1.92 -10.41 -14.36
C LEU A 112 0.51 -10.36 -13.79
N PHE A 113 0.17 -9.29 -13.06
CA PHE A 113 -1.16 -9.11 -12.50
C PHE A 113 -2.23 -8.97 -13.59
N ILE A 114 -1.95 -8.22 -14.67
CA ILE A 114 -2.83 -8.12 -15.85
C ILE A 114 -3.06 -9.50 -16.44
N ALA A 115 -2.00 -10.26 -16.71
CA ALA A 115 -2.10 -11.59 -17.28
C ALA A 115 -2.99 -12.52 -16.42
N ILE A 116 -2.77 -12.54 -15.11
CA ILE A 116 -3.57 -13.35 -14.17
C ILE A 116 -5.03 -12.90 -14.13
N SER A 117 -5.29 -11.59 -14.14
CA SER A 117 -6.63 -11.02 -14.02
C SER A 117 -7.46 -11.23 -15.30
N PHE A 118 -6.85 -11.09 -16.48
CA PHE A 118 -7.56 -11.25 -17.77
C PHE A 118 -7.69 -12.72 -18.21
N LEU A 119 -6.74 -13.59 -17.82
CA LEU A 119 -6.83 -15.03 -18.09
C LEU A 119 -7.73 -15.79 -17.12
N GLY A 120 -8.32 -15.11 -16.13
CA GLY A 120 -9.18 -15.76 -15.13
C GLY A 120 -8.44 -16.74 -14.20
N LEU A 121 -7.10 -16.64 -14.13
CA LEU A 121 -6.27 -17.55 -13.32
C LEU A 121 -6.30 -17.22 -11.81
N ARG A 122 -7.16 -16.30 -11.40
CA ARG A 122 -7.26 -15.82 -10.04
C ARG A 122 -7.45 -16.93 -9.01
N GLU A 123 -8.37 -17.86 -9.26
CA GLU A 123 -8.59 -19.01 -8.34
C GLU A 123 -7.36 -19.89 -8.22
N ALA A 124 -6.61 -20.05 -9.31
CA ALA A 124 -5.37 -20.81 -9.30
C ALA A 124 -4.33 -20.13 -8.40
N VAL A 125 -4.12 -18.81 -8.53
CA VAL A 125 -3.18 -18.04 -7.69
C VAL A 125 -3.58 -18.10 -6.21
N VAL A 126 -4.87 -17.97 -5.90
CA VAL A 126 -5.36 -18.07 -4.52
C VAL A 126 -5.05 -19.44 -3.93
N LYS A 127 -5.11 -20.51 -4.72
CA LYS A 127 -4.84 -21.89 -4.26
C LYS A 127 -3.36 -22.23 -4.14
N VAL A 128 -2.50 -21.62 -4.97
CA VAL A 128 -1.06 -21.96 -5.02
C VAL A 128 -0.33 -21.56 -3.73
N ILE A 129 -0.58 -20.35 -3.23
CA ILE A 129 0.13 -19.85 -2.04
C ILE A 129 -0.62 -20.30 -0.79
N PRO A 130 0.05 -20.96 0.17
CA PRO A 130 -0.56 -21.38 1.44
C PRO A 130 -1.14 -20.19 2.22
N VAL A 131 -2.27 -20.42 2.86
CA VAL A 131 -3.01 -19.36 3.58
C VAL A 131 -2.15 -18.75 4.68
N SER A 132 -1.42 -19.58 5.43
CA SER A 132 -0.51 -19.12 6.50
C SER A 132 0.61 -18.23 5.96
N LEU A 133 1.18 -18.55 4.79
CA LEU A 133 2.20 -17.70 4.17
C LEU A 133 1.65 -16.37 3.67
N LYS A 134 0.42 -16.31 3.14
CA LYS A 134 -0.24 -15.05 2.77
C LYS A 134 -0.35 -14.12 3.98
N HIS A 135 -0.81 -14.67 5.11
CA HIS A 135 -0.95 -13.92 6.35
C HIS A 135 0.41 -13.51 6.93
N ALA A 136 1.42 -14.38 6.83
CA ALA A 136 2.77 -14.09 7.26
C ALA A 136 3.43 -12.97 6.46
N VAL A 137 3.28 -12.98 5.12
CA VAL A 137 3.77 -11.90 4.25
C VAL A 137 3.11 -10.57 4.62
N SER A 138 1.78 -10.56 4.80
CA SER A 138 1.06 -9.34 5.24
C SER A 138 1.58 -8.82 6.59
N ALA A 139 1.75 -9.70 7.57
CA ALA A 139 2.26 -9.33 8.90
C ALA A 139 3.72 -8.87 8.85
N GLY A 140 4.58 -9.55 8.06
CA GLY A 140 5.97 -9.17 7.85
C GLY A 140 6.12 -7.79 7.23
N ILE A 141 5.34 -7.51 6.18
CA ILE A 141 5.27 -6.17 5.56
C ILE A 141 4.78 -5.14 6.58
N GLY A 142 3.76 -5.46 7.37
CA GLY A 142 3.27 -4.57 8.42
C GLY A 142 4.36 -4.16 9.40
N LEU A 143 5.11 -5.11 9.94
CA LEU A 143 6.25 -4.83 10.82
C LEU A 143 7.35 -4.04 10.11
N PHE A 144 7.63 -4.35 8.85
CA PHE A 144 8.63 -3.64 8.06
C PHE A 144 8.25 -2.17 7.86
N ILE A 145 6.97 -1.89 7.52
CA ILE A 145 6.48 -0.51 7.38
C ILE A 145 6.54 0.22 8.71
N ALA A 146 6.18 -0.43 9.83
CA ALA A 146 6.29 0.15 11.16
C ALA A 146 7.76 0.50 11.49
N LEU A 147 8.70 -0.37 11.14
CA LEU A 147 10.14 -0.12 11.29
C LEU A 147 10.60 1.06 10.43
N LEU A 148 10.16 1.14 9.16
CA LEU A 148 10.45 2.29 8.29
C LEU A 148 9.91 3.59 8.89
N GLY A 149 8.68 3.59 9.42
CA GLY A 149 8.10 4.72 10.13
C GLY A 149 8.95 5.13 11.33
N ALA A 150 9.31 4.18 12.20
CA ALA A 150 10.11 4.44 13.39
C ALA A 150 11.53 4.95 13.05
N LYS A 151 12.15 4.46 11.96
CA LYS A 151 13.43 4.97 11.46
C LYS A 151 13.30 6.38 10.89
N SER A 152 12.24 6.66 10.13
CA SER A 152 12.06 7.94 9.42
C SER A 152 11.88 9.12 10.36
N CYS A 153 11.31 8.93 11.55
CA CYS A 153 11.19 9.98 12.57
C CYS A 153 12.34 9.99 13.60
N GLY A 154 13.32 9.09 13.46
CA GLY A 154 14.45 9.00 14.39
C GLY A 154 14.15 8.28 15.71
N LEU A 155 12.97 7.65 15.88
CA LEU A 155 12.65 6.84 17.06
C LEU A 155 13.56 5.61 17.16
N ILE A 156 13.89 5.01 16.02
CA ILE A 156 14.88 3.93 15.88
C ILE A 156 15.99 4.41 14.96
N ALA A 157 17.22 4.22 15.40
CA ALA A 157 18.42 4.56 14.65
C ALA A 157 19.43 3.40 14.64
N ALA A 158 20.26 3.35 13.61
CA ALA A 158 21.41 2.43 13.60
C ALA A 158 22.49 2.97 14.53
N SER A 159 22.98 2.14 15.44
CA SER A 159 24.11 2.47 16.31
C SER A 159 25.40 1.97 15.68
N GLU A 160 26.25 2.89 15.23
CA GLU A 160 27.58 2.55 14.72
C GLU A 160 28.43 1.79 15.74
N LYS A 161 28.28 2.14 17.04
CA LYS A 161 29.05 1.51 18.13
C LYS A 161 28.63 0.09 18.43
N LYS A 162 27.34 -0.27 18.20
CA LYS A 162 26.77 -1.58 18.57
C LYS A 162 26.45 -2.45 17.37
N ASN A 163 26.60 -1.94 16.17
CA ASN A 163 26.23 -2.62 14.91
C ASN A 163 24.79 -3.20 14.93
N CYS A 164 23.86 -2.52 15.61
CA CYS A 164 22.48 -2.94 15.75
C CYS A 164 21.53 -1.73 15.76
N LEU A 165 20.25 -2.02 15.60
CA LEU A 165 19.18 -1.02 15.77
C LEU A 165 19.01 -0.72 17.27
N THR A 166 18.91 0.57 17.61
CA THR A 166 18.69 1.06 18.97
C THR A 166 17.71 2.22 18.94
N PHE A 167 17.25 2.64 20.12
CA PHE A 167 16.53 3.91 20.20
C PHE A 167 17.44 5.06 19.76
N GLY A 168 16.88 5.96 18.97
CA GLY A 168 17.54 7.21 18.60
C GLY A 168 17.53 8.21 19.77
N ASP A 169 17.76 9.48 19.48
CA ASP A 169 17.69 10.53 20.50
C ASP A 169 16.23 10.85 20.84
N LEU A 170 15.74 10.27 21.94
CA LEU A 170 14.36 10.47 22.43
C LEU A 170 14.08 11.90 22.88
N ARG A 171 15.12 12.76 22.99
CA ARG A 171 14.97 14.18 23.35
C ARG A 171 14.88 15.09 22.13
N SER A 172 15.10 14.55 20.93
CA SER A 172 14.99 15.34 19.71
C SER A 172 13.54 15.82 19.50
N PRO A 173 13.34 17.06 19.03
CA PRO A 173 12.01 17.59 18.76
C PRO A 173 11.20 16.72 17.79
N GLU A 174 11.86 16.09 16.82
CA GLU A 174 11.23 15.20 15.83
C GLU A 174 10.64 13.97 16.50
N VAL A 175 11.39 13.30 17.40
CA VAL A 175 10.92 12.10 18.10
C VAL A 175 9.81 12.45 19.08
N ILE A 176 9.94 13.56 19.83
CA ILE A 176 8.89 14.02 20.75
C ILE A 176 7.61 14.30 19.97
N LEU A 177 7.70 14.99 18.82
CA LEU A 177 6.57 15.29 17.97
C LEU A 177 5.92 14.01 17.41
N CYS A 178 6.72 13.03 17.03
CA CYS A 178 6.26 11.73 16.57
C CYS A 178 5.48 10.97 17.67
N LEU A 179 5.95 11.00 18.91
CA LEU A 179 5.26 10.35 20.04
C LEU A 179 3.95 11.06 20.38
N ILE A 180 3.92 12.39 20.32
CA ILE A 180 2.68 13.19 20.49
C ILE A 180 1.67 12.81 19.40
N GLU A 181 2.11 12.77 18.13
CA GLU A 181 1.24 12.37 17.02
C GLU A 181 0.68 10.96 17.21
N PHE A 182 1.51 10.00 17.61
CA PHE A 182 1.05 8.62 17.85
C PHE A 182 -0.05 8.59 18.90
N CYS A 183 0.10 9.34 20.01
CA CYS A 183 -0.93 9.46 21.04
C CYS A 183 -2.21 10.13 20.50
N LEU A 184 -2.08 11.22 19.75
CA LEU A 184 -3.23 11.91 19.14
C LEU A 184 -3.98 11.01 18.17
N MET A 185 -3.25 10.32 17.31
CA MET A 185 -3.83 9.38 16.35
C MET A 185 -4.59 8.25 17.05
N LEU A 186 -4.06 7.68 18.14
CA LEU A 186 -4.75 6.68 18.93
C LEU A 186 -6.03 7.27 19.56
N LEU A 187 -5.98 8.49 20.08
CA LEU A 187 -7.15 9.16 20.65
C LEU A 187 -8.27 9.35 19.63
N VAL A 188 -7.94 9.86 18.42
CA VAL A 188 -8.95 10.09 17.37
C VAL A 188 -9.52 8.77 16.84
N LYS A 189 -8.71 7.69 16.82
CA LYS A 189 -9.17 6.35 16.43
C LYS A 189 -10.09 5.73 17.48
N ILE A 190 -9.74 5.80 18.77
CA ILE A 190 -10.59 5.33 19.88
C ILE A 190 -11.93 6.08 19.91
N LYS A 191 -11.91 7.39 19.62
CA LYS A 191 -13.12 8.22 19.53
C LYS A 191 -13.90 8.05 18.23
N ASN A 192 -13.42 7.22 17.29
CA ASN A 192 -14.01 7.02 15.97
C ASN A 192 -14.29 8.34 15.21
N ILE A 193 -13.35 9.30 15.27
CA ILE A 193 -13.49 10.59 14.61
C ILE A 193 -13.26 10.38 13.09
N PRO A 194 -14.24 10.67 12.23
CA PRO A 194 -14.06 10.58 10.78
C PRO A 194 -12.92 11.48 10.33
N GLY A 195 -11.99 10.95 9.50
CA GLY A 195 -10.80 11.70 9.08
C GLY A 195 -9.80 12.01 10.20
N GLY A 196 -9.92 11.33 11.36
CA GLY A 196 -9.08 11.59 12.54
C GLY A 196 -7.58 11.49 12.26
N ILE A 197 -7.13 10.61 11.35
CA ILE A 197 -5.71 10.50 10.97
C ILE A 197 -5.21 11.81 10.35
N ILE A 198 -5.93 12.38 9.38
CA ILE A 198 -5.50 13.64 8.77
C ILE A 198 -5.59 14.79 9.78
N LEU A 199 -6.59 14.77 10.67
CA LEU A 199 -6.72 15.78 11.72
C LEU A 199 -5.54 15.73 12.69
N SER A 200 -5.11 14.56 13.14
CA SER A 200 -3.95 14.43 14.03
C SER A 200 -2.66 14.89 13.33
N ILE A 201 -2.45 14.50 12.06
CA ILE A 201 -1.31 14.98 11.25
C ILE A 201 -1.30 16.51 11.18
N LEU A 202 -2.44 17.17 10.94
CA LEU A 202 -2.51 18.62 10.84
C LEU A 202 -2.20 19.30 12.18
N ILE A 203 -2.78 18.80 13.28
CA ILE A 203 -2.50 19.31 14.63
C ILE A 203 -1.00 19.21 14.93
N THR A 204 -0.41 18.05 14.67
CA THR A 204 1.02 17.81 14.92
C THR A 204 1.90 18.64 13.99
N THR A 205 1.51 18.83 12.74
CA THR A 205 2.23 19.73 11.81
C THR A 205 2.26 21.16 12.34
N ILE A 206 1.13 21.67 12.85
CA ILE A 206 1.05 23.01 13.44
C ILE A 206 1.89 23.07 14.72
N ALA A 207 1.83 22.05 15.59
CA ALA A 207 2.64 21.98 16.80
C ALA A 207 4.15 21.89 16.50
N GLY A 208 4.53 21.39 15.34
CA GLY A 208 5.92 21.32 14.88
C GLY A 208 6.52 22.67 14.45
N ILE A 209 5.68 23.71 14.20
CA ILE A 209 6.17 25.03 13.80
C ILE A 209 7.03 25.70 14.90
N PRO A 210 6.54 25.85 16.13
CA PRO A 210 7.34 26.44 17.21
C PRO A 210 8.55 25.59 17.60
N LEU A 211 8.54 24.29 17.31
CA LEU A 211 9.66 23.37 17.56
C LEU A 211 10.72 23.40 16.46
N GLY A 212 10.50 24.16 15.38
CA GLY A 212 11.41 24.24 14.23
C GLY A 212 11.44 22.98 13.35
N VAL A 213 10.57 22.00 13.61
CA VAL A 213 10.45 20.75 12.83
C VAL A 213 9.67 20.97 11.56
N THR A 214 8.61 21.77 11.62
CA THR A 214 7.78 22.13 10.47
C THR A 214 8.24 23.47 9.90
N LYS A 215 8.65 23.44 8.63
CA LYS A 215 9.01 24.66 7.88
C LYS A 215 7.79 25.17 7.13
N LEU A 216 7.44 26.44 7.35
CA LEU A 216 6.35 27.07 6.60
C LEU A 216 6.74 27.19 5.12
N PRO A 217 5.82 26.93 4.20
CA PRO A 217 6.08 27.09 2.79
C PRO A 217 6.08 28.59 2.42
N ASP A 218 6.93 28.97 1.47
CA ASP A 218 6.98 30.36 0.97
C ASP A 218 5.69 30.74 0.21
N ARG A 219 4.96 29.76 -0.27
CA ARG A 219 3.72 29.93 -1.06
C ARG A 219 2.67 28.93 -0.62
N ILE A 220 1.41 29.34 -0.57
CA ILE A 220 0.27 28.48 -0.27
C ILE A 220 -0.15 27.69 -1.51
N ILE A 221 -0.07 28.33 -2.68
CA ILE A 221 -0.46 27.75 -3.97
C ILE A 221 0.76 27.74 -4.87
N SER A 222 0.96 26.61 -5.56
CA SER A 222 1.99 26.47 -6.58
C SER A 222 1.48 25.68 -7.78
N PHE A 223 2.19 25.78 -8.89
CA PHE A 223 1.98 24.84 -10.00
C PHE A 223 2.48 23.44 -9.59
N PRO A 224 1.91 22.38 -10.20
CA PRO A 224 2.35 21.02 -9.99
C PRO A 224 3.87 20.85 -10.21
N GLY A 225 4.50 20.03 -9.40
CA GLY A 225 5.92 19.71 -9.58
C GLY A 225 6.18 19.02 -10.93
N LYS A 226 7.30 19.36 -11.56
CA LYS A 226 7.73 18.68 -12.78
C LYS A 226 8.05 17.22 -12.47
N MET A 227 7.69 16.32 -13.36
CA MET A 227 7.86 14.87 -13.22
C MET A 227 8.95 14.32 -14.15
N ASP A 228 9.77 15.19 -14.74
CA ASP A 228 10.77 14.81 -15.76
C ASP A 228 11.71 13.69 -15.26
N ASP A 229 12.00 13.67 -13.95
CA ASP A 229 12.92 12.70 -13.33
C ASP A 229 12.27 11.32 -13.08
N ILE A 230 10.94 11.22 -13.08
CA ILE A 230 10.24 9.98 -12.70
C ILE A 230 9.29 9.47 -13.79
N PHE A 231 8.73 10.35 -14.62
CA PHE A 231 7.76 9.97 -15.64
C PHE A 231 8.43 9.30 -16.83
N LEU A 232 7.98 8.08 -17.17
CA LEU A 232 8.53 7.23 -18.23
C LEU A 232 10.03 6.90 -18.06
N ASN A 233 10.58 7.19 -16.91
CA ASN A 233 11.96 6.83 -16.58
C ASN A 233 12.00 5.40 -16.02
N ILE A 234 11.95 4.41 -16.92
CA ILE A 234 11.80 3.01 -16.60
C ILE A 234 12.82 2.14 -17.35
N ASP A 235 13.57 1.32 -16.62
CA ASP A 235 14.52 0.35 -17.18
C ASP A 235 13.94 -1.06 -17.11
N ILE A 236 13.12 -1.42 -18.12
CA ILE A 236 12.53 -2.76 -18.22
C ILE A 236 13.60 -3.82 -18.49
N LYS A 237 14.63 -3.50 -19.32
CA LYS A 237 15.69 -4.47 -19.65
C LYS A 237 16.53 -4.81 -18.44
N GLY A 238 16.91 -3.79 -17.65
CA GLY A 238 17.63 -3.99 -16.41
C GLY A 238 16.81 -4.70 -15.34
N ALA A 239 15.48 -4.56 -15.37
CA ALA A 239 14.56 -5.25 -14.48
C ALA A 239 14.35 -6.75 -14.81
N LEU A 240 14.64 -7.18 -16.06
CA LEU A 240 14.57 -8.58 -16.49
C LEU A 240 15.79 -9.40 -15.98
N ASN A 241 16.05 -9.29 -14.67
CA ASN A 241 17.09 -10.06 -14.00
C ASN A 241 16.46 -11.02 -12.99
N THR A 242 16.93 -12.26 -12.96
CA THR A 242 16.44 -13.30 -12.03
C THR A 242 16.57 -12.88 -10.56
N ALA A 243 17.57 -12.06 -10.23
CA ALA A 243 17.75 -11.51 -8.88
C ALA A 243 16.56 -10.64 -8.41
N TYR A 244 15.74 -10.10 -9.33
CA TYR A 244 14.58 -9.27 -8.96
C TYR A 244 13.26 -10.03 -8.88
N ILE A 245 13.24 -11.32 -9.23
CA ILE A 245 12.02 -12.16 -9.14
C ILE A 245 11.43 -12.15 -7.72
N PRO A 246 12.21 -12.25 -6.62
CA PRO A 246 11.66 -12.18 -5.28
C PRO A 246 10.94 -10.86 -4.97
N PHE A 247 11.46 -9.73 -5.47
CA PHE A 247 10.80 -8.43 -5.33
C PHE A 247 9.51 -8.35 -6.16
N LEU A 248 9.50 -8.96 -7.36
CA LEU A 248 8.30 -9.06 -8.18
C LEU A 248 7.21 -9.84 -7.44
N ILE A 249 7.56 -10.97 -6.81
CA ILE A 249 6.64 -11.77 -5.99
C ILE A 249 6.21 -10.98 -4.76
N ALA A 250 7.15 -10.28 -4.10
CA ALA A 250 6.88 -9.45 -2.93
C ALA A 250 5.94 -8.28 -3.23
N LEU A 251 5.99 -7.70 -4.42
CA LEU A 251 5.07 -6.67 -4.89
C LEU A 251 3.71 -7.25 -5.27
N PHE A 252 3.69 -8.35 -6.02
CA PHE A 252 2.48 -8.96 -6.55
C PHE A 252 1.56 -9.54 -5.46
N ILE A 253 2.12 -10.33 -4.52
CA ILE A 253 1.31 -11.04 -3.51
C ILE A 253 0.49 -10.09 -2.64
N PRO A 254 1.09 -9.07 -1.97
CA PRO A 254 0.34 -8.17 -1.12
C PRO A 254 -0.67 -7.32 -1.90
N ASP A 255 -0.31 -6.88 -3.10
CA ASP A 255 -1.17 -6.07 -3.96
C ASP A 255 -2.44 -6.84 -4.33
N PHE A 256 -2.27 -8.07 -4.83
CA PHE A 256 -3.37 -8.96 -5.19
C PHE A 256 -4.32 -9.26 -4.01
N PHE A 257 -3.76 -9.64 -2.84
CA PHE A 257 -4.58 -9.99 -1.68
C PHE A 257 -5.14 -8.78 -0.94
N SER A 258 -4.46 -7.64 -0.95
CA SER A 258 -4.99 -6.38 -0.42
C SER A 258 -6.23 -5.96 -1.17
N THR A 259 -6.16 -5.93 -2.50
CA THR A 259 -7.32 -5.61 -3.35
C THR A 259 -8.46 -6.60 -3.14
N PHE A 260 -8.15 -7.90 -3.06
CA PHE A 260 -9.18 -8.91 -2.79
C PHE A 260 -9.90 -8.65 -1.46
N GLY A 261 -9.17 -8.46 -0.38
CA GLY A 261 -9.72 -8.22 0.95
C GLY A 261 -10.51 -6.90 1.03
N THR A 262 -9.96 -5.83 0.43
CA THR A 262 -10.58 -4.50 0.44
C THR A 262 -11.87 -4.49 -0.36
N VAL A 263 -11.86 -5.03 -1.58
CA VAL A 263 -13.03 -5.03 -2.47
C VAL A 263 -14.17 -5.87 -1.87
N LEU A 264 -13.87 -7.00 -1.25
CA LEU A 264 -14.88 -7.79 -0.52
C LEU A 264 -15.35 -7.08 0.75
N GLY A 265 -14.44 -6.53 1.56
CA GLY A 265 -14.79 -5.86 2.81
C GLY A 265 -15.65 -4.61 2.61
N VAL A 266 -15.25 -3.74 1.68
CA VAL A 266 -16.03 -2.54 1.32
C VAL A 266 -17.32 -2.92 0.58
N GLY A 267 -17.25 -3.95 -0.29
CA GLY A 267 -18.41 -4.49 -0.99
C GLY A 267 -19.48 -5.06 -0.05
N ALA A 268 -19.06 -5.73 1.02
CA ALA A 268 -19.96 -6.22 2.07
C ALA A 268 -20.70 -5.06 2.77
N LYS A 269 -19.96 -4.00 3.15
CA LYS A 269 -20.54 -2.80 3.75
C LYS A 269 -21.50 -2.07 2.81
N ALA A 270 -21.19 -2.07 1.52
CA ALA A 270 -22.04 -1.46 0.49
C ALA A 270 -23.29 -2.31 0.12
N GLY A 271 -23.40 -3.53 0.66
CA GLY A 271 -24.49 -4.44 0.37
C GLY A 271 -24.44 -5.04 -1.05
N TYR A 272 -23.24 -5.22 -1.61
CA TYR A 272 -23.05 -5.74 -2.97
C TYR A 272 -22.81 -7.24 -3.05
N LEU A 273 -22.60 -7.92 -1.91
CA LEU A 273 -22.36 -9.35 -1.92
C LEU A 273 -23.64 -10.12 -2.22
N ASP A 274 -23.49 -11.19 -3.00
CA ASP A 274 -24.55 -12.17 -3.22
C ASP A 274 -24.76 -13.06 -1.98
N GLU A 275 -25.77 -13.94 -2.01
CA GLU A 275 -26.10 -14.86 -0.93
C GLU A 275 -24.94 -15.82 -0.57
N LYS A 276 -23.97 -16.01 -1.47
CA LYS A 276 -22.77 -16.85 -1.29
C LYS A 276 -21.57 -16.04 -0.79
N GLY A 277 -21.74 -14.73 -0.54
CA GLY A 277 -20.66 -13.85 -0.10
C GLY A 277 -19.70 -13.44 -1.23
N ASN A 278 -20.05 -13.62 -2.50
CA ASN A 278 -19.24 -13.16 -3.62
C ASN A 278 -19.68 -11.77 -4.06
N LEU A 279 -18.75 -10.98 -4.60
CA LEU A 279 -19.04 -9.69 -5.23
C LEU A 279 -19.24 -9.88 -6.74
N PRO A 280 -20.46 -9.71 -7.27
CA PRO A 280 -20.67 -9.75 -8.72
C PRO A 280 -19.84 -8.69 -9.45
N GLY A 281 -19.10 -9.13 -10.47
CA GLY A 281 -18.24 -8.24 -11.28
C GLY A 281 -16.92 -7.85 -10.62
N ILE A 282 -16.49 -8.60 -9.61
CA ILE A 282 -15.21 -8.38 -8.90
C ILE A 282 -14.02 -8.44 -9.88
N GLU A 283 -14.11 -9.21 -10.97
CA GLU A 283 -13.09 -9.33 -12.02
C GLU A 283 -12.74 -7.97 -12.61
N LYS A 284 -13.73 -7.11 -12.82
CA LYS A 284 -13.53 -5.75 -13.34
C LYS A 284 -12.72 -4.88 -12.37
N CYS A 285 -12.93 -5.04 -11.06
CA CYS A 285 -12.15 -4.32 -10.06
C CYS A 285 -10.67 -4.73 -10.13
N PHE A 286 -10.39 -6.04 -10.27
CA PHE A 286 -9.03 -6.55 -10.42
C PHE A 286 -8.37 -6.13 -11.73
N GLN A 287 -9.13 -6.06 -12.82
CA GLN A 287 -8.60 -5.58 -14.11
C GLN A 287 -8.14 -4.12 -14.00
N VAL A 288 -8.96 -3.26 -13.37
CA VAL A 288 -8.58 -1.86 -13.14
C VAL A 288 -7.34 -1.78 -12.25
N ASP A 289 -7.31 -2.52 -11.17
CA ASP A 289 -6.21 -2.54 -10.20
C ASP A 289 -4.89 -2.98 -10.88
N ALA A 290 -4.92 -4.09 -11.63
CA ALA A 290 -3.78 -4.61 -12.35
C ALA A 290 -3.24 -3.61 -13.40
N VAL A 291 -4.12 -3.00 -14.19
CA VAL A 291 -3.73 -1.96 -15.15
C VAL A 291 -3.18 -0.73 -14.42
N SER A 292 -3.79 -0.35 -13.29
CA SER A 292 -3.37 0.79 -12.48
C SER A 292 -1.96 0.61 -11.94
N THR A 293 -1.58 -0.61 -11.53
CA THR A 293 -0.22 -0.94 -11.08
C THR A 293 0.80 -0.73 -12.21
N SER A 294 0.51 -1.22 -13.42
CA SER A 294 1.40 -0.99 -14.57
C SER A 294 1.51 0.48 -14.97
N VAL A 295 0.39 1.21 -14.92
CA VAL A 295 0.37 2.66 -15.19
C VAL A 295 1.14 3.40 -14.10
N GLY A 296 1.02 3.00 -12.82
CA GLY A 296 1.77 3.55 -11.70
C GLY A 296 3.27 3.50 -11.93
N ALA A 297 3.78 2.37 -12.43
CA ALA A 297 5.19 2.20 -12.75
C ALA A 297 5.70 3.22 -13.78
N LEU A 298 4.88 3.58 -14.77
CA LEU A 298 5.24 4.60 -15.77
C LEU A 298 5.39 6.01 -15.16
N PHE A 299 4.77 6.24 -14.00
CA PHE A 299 4.90 7.47 -13.23
C PHE A 299 5.97 7.36 -12.12
N GLY A 300 6.73 6.26 -12.06
CA GLY A 300 7.71 6.01 -11.01
C GLY A 300 7.07 5.77 -9.63
N ILE A 301 5.78 5.40 -9.58
CA ILE A 301 5.01 5.18 -8.35
C ILE A 301 4.77 3.68 -8.18
N PRO A 302 4.86 3.17 -6.93
CA PRO A 302 4.52 1.78 -6.60
C PRO A 302 3.10 1.38 -7.01
N SER A 303 2.78 0.09 -6.86
CA SER A 303 1.48 -0.44 -7.25
C SER A 303 0.32 0.36 -6.65
N MET A 304 -0.66 0.63 -7.51
CA MET A 304 -1.92 1.25 -7.12
C MET A 304 -2.87 0.16 -6.64
N THR A 305 -3.45 0.32 -5.47
CA THR A 305 -4.37 -0.67 -4.88
C THR A 305 -5.65 -0.04 -4.39
N THR A 306 -6.72 -0.82 -4.26
CA THR A 306 -7.97 -0.33 -3.66
C THR A 306 -7.80 -0.07 -2.17
N TYR A 307 -8.35 1.07 -1.70
CA TYR A 307 -8.19 1.53 -0.32
C TYR A 307 -9.40 1.20 0.54
N LEU A 308 -9.13 0.65 1.73
CA LEU A 308 -10.15 0.28 2.73
C LEU A 308 -10.91 1.50 3.26
N GLU A 309 -10.29 2.68 3.20
CA GLU A 309 -10.88 3.98 3.54
C GLU A 309 -12.10 4.32 2.68
N SER A 310 -12.26 3.70 1.51
CA SER A 310 -13.50 3.75 0.73
C SER A 310 -14.72 3.32 1.54
N SER A 311 -14.52 2.49 2.58
CA SER A 311 -15.60 2.10 3.49
C SER A 311 -16.22 3.28 4.23
N ALA A 312 -15.46 4.34 4.51
CA ALA A 312 -15.97 5.54 5.17
C ALA A 312 -16.96 6.30 4.27
N GLY A 313 -16.68 6.38 2.96
CA GLY A 313 -17.62 6.93 1.99
C GLY A 313 -18.88 6.08 1.84
N VAL A 314 -18.73 4.75 1.83
CA VAL A 314 -19.89 3.83 1.80
C VAL A 314 -20.75 4.01 3.06
N GLU A 315 -20.16 4.11 4.25
CA GLU A 315 -20.86 4.38 5.50
C GLU A 315 -21.57 5.75 5.49
N ALA A 316 -21.03 6.74 4.78
CA ALA A 316 -21.68 8.04 4.54
C ALA A 316 -22.78 8.00 3.48
N GLY A 317 -23.09 6.82 2.92
CA GLY A 317 -24.18 6.59 1.98
C GLY A 317 -23.77 6.49 0.51
N GLY A 318 -22.48 6.50 0.18
CA GLY A 318 -21.95 6.30 -1.17
C GLY A 318 -22.21 4.90 -1.70
N LYS A 319 -22.79 4.80 -2.88
CA LYS A 319 -23.21 3.52 -3.49
C LYS A 319 -22.77 3.34 -4.93
N THR A 320 -22.17 4.33 -5.54
CA THR A 320 -21.85 4.28 -6.97
C THR A 320 -20.43 4.79 -7.24
N GLY A 321 -19.95 4.61 -8.46
CA GLY A 321 -18.69 5.18 -8.91
C GLY A 321 -18.65 6.72 -8.80
N LEU A 322 -19.80 7.38 -8.72
CA LEU A 322 -19.83 8.83 -8.57
C LEU A 322 -19.22 9.31 -7.24
N THR A 323 -19.33 8.53 -6.16
CA THR A 323 -18.63 8.80 -4.89
C THR A 323 -17.16 9.06 -5.13
N VAL A 324 -16.48 8.14 -5.80
CA VAL A 324 -15.02 8.24 -5.98
C VAL A 324 -14.60 9.20 -7.10
N ILE A 325 -15.51 9.60 -7.98
CA ILE A 325 -15.29 10.76 -8.86
C ILE A 325 -15.15 12.03 -8.01
N PHE A 326 -16.02 12.25 -7.02
CA PHE A 326 -15.85 13.38 -6.09
C PHE A 326 -14.58 13.29 -5.26
N THR A 327 -14.19 12.08 -4.84
CA THR A 327 -12.89 11.83 -4.19
C THR A 327 -11.75 12.29 -5.10
N GLY A 328 -11.76 11.89 -6.38
CA GLY A 328 -10.76 12.29 -7.38
C GLY A 328 -10.70 13.81 -7.59
N ILE A 329 -11.86 14.47 -7.64
CA ILE A 329 -11.92 15.95 -7.75
C ILE A 329 -11.26 16.61 -6.55
N CYS A 330 -11.50 16.12 -5.32
CA CYS A 330 -10.86 16.66 -4.12
C CYS A 330 -9.33 16.46 -4.19
N PHE A 331 -8.85 15.29 -4.61
CA PHE A 331 -7.41 15.06 -4.82
C PHE A 331 -6.84 15.98 -5.90
N LEU A 332 -7.53 16.19 -7.01
CA LEU A 332 -7.08 17.08 -8.08
C LEU A 332 -6.93 18.53 -7.60
N LEU A 333 -7.81 18.99 -6.73
CA LEU A 333 -7.69 20.33 -6.11
C LEU A 333 -6.41 20.45 -5.27
N MET A 334 -6.02 19.36 -4.57
CA MET A 334 -4.79 19.36 -3.76
C MET A 334 -3.50 19.49 -4.58
N LEU A 335 -3.56 19.30 -5.89
CA LEU A 335 -2.43 19.51 -6.79
C LEU A 335 -1.88 20.95 -6.70
N PHE A 336 -2.76 21.92 -6.55
CA PHE A 336 -2.41 23.33 -6.41
C PHE A 336 -1.99 23.72 -4.99
N PHE A 337 -2.39 22.94 -3.99
CA PHE A 337 -2.05 23.11 -2.58
C PHE A 337 -0.83 22.27 -2.15
N SER A 338 -0.05 21.80 -3.12
CA SER A 338 1.13 20.97 -2.86
C SER A 338 2.13 21.55 -1.86
N PRO A 339 2.41 22.86 -1.77
CA PRO A 339 3.32 23.38 -0.76
C PRO A 339 2.84 23.16 0.67
N ILE A 340 1.52 23.26 0.92
CA ILE A 340 0.94 23.01 2.25
C ILE A 340 1.07 21.54 2.62
N VAL A 341 0.88 20.62 1.67
CA VAL A 341 1.00 19.19 1.95
C VAL A 341 2.46 18.79 2.16
N LEU A 342 3.38 19.34 1.36
CA LEU A 342 4.81 19.04 1.46
C LEU A 342 5.48 19.63 2.71
N MET A 343 4.84 20.61 3.40
CA MET A 343 5.33 21.10 4.69
C MET A 343 5.11 20.10 5.84
N ILE A 344 4.24 19.10 5.64
CA ILE A 344 3.95 18.08 6.65
C ILE A 344 5.24 17.30 6.95
N PRO A 345 5.77 17.38 8.19
CA PRO A 345 7.04 16.74 8.50
C PRO A 345 6.91 15.23 8.62
N THR A 346 7.99 14.52 8.40
CA THR A 346 8.04 13.05 8.54
C THR A 346 7.62 12.62 9.95
N ALA A 347 7.93 13.42 10.98
CA ALA A 347 7.50 13.18 12.35
C ALA A 347 5.97 13.10 12.52
N ALA A 348 5.19 13.80 11.68
CA ALA A 348 3.74 13.73 11.70
C ALA A 348 3.17 12.55 10.86
N THR A 349 3.92 12.01 9.90
CA THR A 349 3.46 10.90 9.05
C THR A 349 3.96 9.53 9.50
N ALA A 350 5.09 9.47 10.20
CA ALA A 350 5.70 8.23 10.68
C ALA A 350 4.77 7.40 11.59
N PRO A 351 4.01 7.98 12.54
CA PRO A 351 3.07 7.25 13.37
C PRO A 351 1.97 6.55 12.59
N VAL A 352 1.56 7.11 11.44
CA VAL A 352 0.58 6.47 10.55
C VAL A 352 1.14 5.17 9.99
N LEU A 353 2.42 5.14 9.60
CA LEU A 353 3.09 3.92 9.12
C LEU A 353 3.15 2.87 10.24
N ILE A 354 3.48 3.29 11.46
CA ILE A 354 3.50 2.40 12.63
C ILE A 354 2.10 1.83 12.88
N TYR A 355 1.06 2.67 12.86
CA TYR A 355 -0.32 2.26 13.06
C TYR A 355 -0.80 1.25 11.99
N ILE A 356 -0.53 1.54 10.72
CA ILE A 356 -0.88 0.64 9.61
C ILE A 356 -0.14 -0.68 9.75
N GLY A 357 1.15 -0.62 10.11
CA GLY A 357 1.94 -1.82 10.39
C GLY A 357 1.33 -2.69 11.48
N ILE A 358 0.92 -2.09 12.61
CA ILE A 358 0.21 -2.79 13.69
C ILE A 358 -1.10 -3.40 13.19
N HIS A 359 -1.84 -2.69 12.35
CA HIS A 359 -3.11 -3.20 11.82
C HIS A 359 -2.90 -4.42 10.91
N MET A 360 -1.84 -4.41 10.09
CA MET A 360 -1.46 -5.54 9.23
C MET A 360 -1.02 -6.77 10.04
N LEU A 361 -0.44 -6.59 11.24
CA LEU A 361 -0.13 -7.69 12.17
C LEU A 361 -1.37 -8.49 12.58
N GLY A 362 -2.55 -7.91 12.52
CA GLY A 362 -3.81 -8.61 12.77
C GLY A 362 -4.02 -9.84 11.87
N ALA A 363 -3.31 -9.95 10.75
CA ALA A 363 -3.31 -11.12 9.88
C ALA A 363 -2.75 -12.37 10.57
N MET A 364 -1.86 -12.22 11.56
CA MET A 364 -1.26 -13.34 12.31
C MET A 364 -2.31 -14.24 12.99
N LYS A 365 -3.45 -13.70 13.39
CA LYS A 365 -4.53 -14.49 14.01
C LYS A 365 -5.08 -15.61 13.13
N ASN A 366 -4.87 -15.51 11.82
CA ASN A 366 -5.35 -16.47 10.83
C ASN A 366 -4.27 -17.52 10.47
N ILE A 367 -3.11 -17.50 11.12
CA ILE A 367 -2.07 -18.52 11.00
C ILE A 367 -2.47 -19.69 11.89
N ASP A 368 -2.40 -20.91 11.36
CA ASP A 368 -2.67 -22.11 12.14
C ASP A 368 -1.46 -22.47 13.01
N TYR A 369 -1.54 -22.11 14.30
CA TYR A 369 -0.50 -22.41 15.28
C TYR A 369 -0.53 -23.86 15.80
N SER A 370 -1.55 -24.65 15.43
CA SER A 370 -1.61 -26.07 15.81
C SER A 370 -0.78 -26.95 14.86
N ASP A 371 -0.50 -26.49 13.63
CA ASP A 371 0.29 -27.19 12.64
C ASP A 371 1.67 -26.55 12.47
N MET A 372 2.71 -27.27 12.93
CA MET A 372 4.10 -26.79 12.82
C MET A 372 4.51 -26.52 11.37
N THR A 373 3.95 -27.24 10.40
CA THR A 373 4.24 -27.05 8.98
C THR A 373 3.67 -25.75 8.41
N GLU A 374 2.76 -25.10 9.12
CA GLU A 374 2.16 -23.81 8.79
C GLU A 374 2.83 -22.65 9.54
N TYR A 375 2.92 -22.75 10.89
CA TYR A 375 3.39 -21.60 11.67
C TYR A 375 4.92 -21.39 11.60
N MET A 376 5.73 -22.45 11.42
CA MET A 376 7.19 -22.30 11.39
C MET A 376 7.65 -21.51 10.14
N PRO A 377 7.21 -21.85 8.90
CA PRO A 377 7.52 -21.01 7.74
C PRO A 377 6.96 -19.58 7.89
N ALA A 378 5.77 -19.44 8.50
CA ALA A 378 5.18 -18.13 8.74
C ALA A 378 6.03 -17.26 9.68
N PHE A 379 6.53 -17.85 10.78
CA PHE A 379 7.46 -17.18 11.69
C PHE A 379 8.74 -16.74 10.99
N LEU A 380 9.34 -17.62 10.17
CA LEU A 380 10.55 -17.30 9.43
C LEU A 380 10.31 -16.18 8.41
N CYS A 381 9.15 -16.17 7.73
CA CYS A 381 8.76 -15.08 6.84
C CYS A 381 8.78 -13.74 7.57
N ILE A 382 8.06 -13.65 8.68
CA ILE A 382 7.94 -12.41 9.48
C ILE A 382 9.30 -12.02 10.08
N GLY A 383 10.00 -12.98 10.70
CA GLY A 383 11.27 -12.75 11.38
C GLY A 383 12.35 -12.26 10.43
N PHE A 384 12.58 -12.97 9.32
CA PHE A 384 13.63 -12.60 8.37
C PHE A 384 13.31 -11.35 7.56
N THR A 385 12.05 -11.00 7.38
CA THR A 385 11.68 -9.68 6.85
C THR A 385 12.24 -8.56 7.71
N ILE A 386 12.23 -8.71 9.04
CA ILE A 386 12.75 -7.70 9.98
C ILE A 386 14.25 -7.84 10.18
N PHE A 387 14.75 -9.06 10.45
CA PHE A 387 16.15 -9.30 10.78
C PHE A 387 17.09 -8.94 9.62
N ALA A 388 16.69 -9.28 8.40
CA ALA A 388 17.43 -8.93 7.20
C ALA A 388 17.07 -7.53 6.65
N ASN A 389 16.14 -6.82 7.29
CA ASN A 389 15.61 -5.53 6.81
C ASN A 389 15.20 -5.56 5.32
N ASN A 390 14.68 -6.71 4.87
CA ASN A 390 14.34 -6.98 3.48
C ASN A 390 13.17 -7.98 3.40
N ILE A 391 12.08 -7.56 2.74
CA ILE A 391 10.86 -8.36 2.61
C ILE A 391 11.08 -9.59 1.74
N ALA A 392 11.89 -9.46 0.67
CA ALA A 392 12.18 -10.57 -0.23
C ALA A 392 12.89 -11.73 0.51
N ASN A 393 13.82 -11.41 1.42
CA ASN A 393 14.51 -12.41 2.23
C ASN A 393 13.55 -13.23 3.10
N GLY A 394 12.57 -12.55 3.72
CA GLY A 394 11.53 -13.23 4.50
C GLY A 394 10.72 -14.22 3.67
N ILE A 395 10.29 -13.82 2.48
CA ILE A 395 9.50 -14.66 1.57
C ILE A 395 10.36 -15.82 1.05
N CYS A 396 11.59 -15.53 0.61
CA CYS A 396 12.46 -16.54 0.00
C CYS A 396 12.96 -17.60 0.99
N ILE A 397 13.03 -17.30 2.29
CA ILE A 397 13.28 -18.31 3.32
C ILE A 397 12.01 -19.13 3.60
N ALA A 398 10.88 -18.49 3.72
CA ALA A 398 9.64 -19.13 4.16
C ALA A 398 9.14 -20.20 3.17
N ILE A 399 9.22 -19.92 1.87
CA ILE A 399 8.69 -20.83 0.82
C ILE A 399 9.45 -22.16 0.78
N PRO A 400 10.80 -22.20 0.70
CA PRO A 400 11.55 -23.45 0.75
C PRO A 400 11.32 -24.24 2.05
N VAL A 401 11.26 -23.53 3.18
CA VAL A 401 11.01 -24.19 4.47
C VAL A 401 9.60 -24.76 4.54
N TYR A 402 8.59 -24.08 4.00
CA TYR A 402 7.23 -24.62 3.91
C TYR A 402 7.23 -25.93 3.12
N VAL A 403 7.82 -25.94 1.93
CA VAL A 403 7.90 -27.15 1.09
C VAL A 403 8.65 -28.27 1.81
N LEU A 404 9.79 -27.97 2.41
CA LEU A 404 10.58 -28.93 3.17
C LEU A 404 9.79 -29.54 4.34
N MET A 405 9.11 -28.70 5.14
CA MET A 405 8.31 -29.16 6.29
C MET A 405 7.15 -30.06 5.87
N LYS A 406 6.46 -29.74 4.77
CA LYS A 406 5.39 -30.57 4.20
C LYS A 406 5.92 -31.91 3.68
N LEU A 407 7.11 -31.90 3.03
CA LEU A 407 7.77 -33.14 2.57
C LEU A 407 8.14 -34.06 3.75
N ILE A 408 8.79 -33.51 4.78
CA ILE A 408 9.22 -34.29 5.96
C ILE A 408 8.01 -34.86 6.72
N SER A 409 6.92 -34.08 6.81
CA SER A 409 5.69 -34.48 7.50
C SER A 409 4.79 -35.42 6.69
N GLY A 410 5.19 -35.83 5.47
CA GLY A 410 4.39 -36.70 4.61
C GLY A 410 3.15 -36.01 4.00
N LYS A 411 3.01 -34.70 4.15
CA LYS A 411 1.87 -33.90 3.64
C LYS A 411 2.09 -33.44 2.19
N VAL A 412 2.71 -34.27 1.35
CA VAL A 412 3.10 -33.93 -0.04
C VAL A 412 1.90 -33.48 -0.88
N LYS A 413 0.73 -34.05 -0.63
CA LYS A 413 -0.51 -33.72 -1.38
C LYS A 413 -1.01 -32.29 -1.16
N GLU A 414 -0.54 -31.62 -0.10
CA GLU A 414 -0.90 -30.24 0.18
C GLU A 414 -0.01 -29.24 -0.58
N ILE A 415 1.11 -29.71 -1.18
CA ILE A 415 2.02 -28.87 -1.94
C ILE A 415 1.52 -28.78 -3.39
N GLN A 416 1.20 -27.56 -3.83
CA GLN A 416 0.86 -27.32 -5.23
C GLN A 416 2.11 -27.47 -6.12
N PRO A 417 2.03 -28.07 -7.32
CA PRO A 417 3.20 -28.28 -8.18
C PRO A 417 4.00 -26.99 -8.48
N VAL A 418 3.32 -25.86 -8.61
CA VAL A 418 3.95 -24.56 -8.84
C VAL A 418 4.85 -24.13 -7.68
N MET A 419 4.58 -24.58 -6.44
CA MET A 419 5.40 -24.27 -5.27
C MET A 419 6.82 -24.82 -5.38
N TYR A 420 7.05 -25.93 -6.09
CA TYR A 420 8.40 -26.46 -6.33
C TYR A 420 9.20 -25.52 -7.24
N ILE A 421 8.55 -24.94 -8.25
CA ILE A 421 9.19 -23.95 -9.15
C ILE A 421 9.54 -22.70 -8.37
N VAL A 422 8.61 -22.18 -7.56
CA VAL A 422 8.85 -20.99 -6.74
C VAL A 422 9.97 -21.26 -5.72
N THR A 423 10.01 -22.46 -5.12
CA THR A 423 11.09 -22.88 -4.21
C THR A 423 12.44 -22.86 -4.90
N ALA A 424 12.53 -23.40 -6.13
CA ALA A 424 13.78 -23.39 -6.91
C ALA A 424 14.25 -21.95 -7.18
N ILE A 425 13.32 -21.04 -7.51
CA ILE A 425 13.59 -19.61 -7.73
C ILE A 425 14.12 -18.96 -6.43
N CYS A 426 13.47 -19.23 -5.28
CA CYS A 426 13.91 -18.69 -4.00
C CYS A 426 15.30 -19.21 -3.58
N ILE A 427 15.61 -20.47 -3.85
CA ILE A 427 16.95 -21.04 -3.60
C ILE A 427 17.98 -20.38 -4.52
N LEU A 428 17.65 -20.21 -5.81
CA LEU A 428 18.51 -19.53 -6.78
C LEU A 428 18.81 -18.08 -6.34
N TYR A 429 17.81 -17.37 -5.82
CA TYR A 429 17.99 -16.02 -5.28
C TYR A 429 19.08 -15.99 -4.18
N PHE A 430 19.06 -16.93 -3.22
CA PHE A 430 20.10 -16.98 -2.19
C PHE A 430 21.48 -17.35 -2.76
N ILE A 431 21.54 -18.20 -3.78
CA ILE A 431 22.81 -18.55 -4.46
C ILE A 431 23.40 -17.30 -5.12
N THR A 432 22.57 -16.39 -5.65
CA THR A 432 23.05 -15.14 -6.29
C THR A 432 23.47 -14.05 -5.28
N LEU A 433 23.15 -14.21 -3.99
CA LEU A 433 23.59 -13.31 -2.92
C LEU A 433 24.96 -13.70 -2.33
N ILE A 434 25.42 -14.93 -2.59
CA ILE A 434 26.73 -15.45 -2.18
C ILE A 434 27.77 -15.17 -3.28
#